data_ecff147e4322a1ac55cc741a540cae99
#
_entry.id   ecff147e4322a1ac55cc741a540cae99
#
_cell.length_a   1.000
_cell.length_b   1.000
_cell.length_c   1.000
_cell.angle_alpha   90.00
_cell.angle_beta   90.00
_cell.angle_gamma   90.00
#
_symmetry.space_group_name_H-M   'P 1'
#
loop_
_entity.id
_entity.type
_entity.pdbx_description
1 polymer ?
#
loop_
_entity_poly.entity_id
_entity_poly.type
_entity_poly.pdbx_seq_one_letter_code
_entity_poly.pdbx_strand_id
1 'polypeptide(L)'
;MYNDRTNSELIEIMNQHSLLTFEAQLSLHEELEKRAVVVDLSDLENTIAHKRAEINNLDYLKDFGFRADKTAEGLVVTRTTKALLTDVLAVVVGLLVFMLGIYGCINLVYTFINGDELDVFTLAYKFAMAALIYIGFSFFSGLQRLFDFYGFELSKINGSITLKKRFDVKLEEIKVNPSDIHLDVDEDVLSLKLGHDTIFTSNGGNLIQSLTLKELAKELKA
;
A
#
# COMPACT_ATOMS: atom_id res chain seq x y z
N MET A 1 -10.75 -17.29 -16.25
CA MET A 1 -10.33 -16.10 -17.01
C MET A 1 -10.15 -16.42 -18.51
N TYR A 2 -9.54 -17.54 -18.90
CA TYR A 2 -9.15 -17.85 -20.28
C TYR A 2 -9.95 -18.98 -20.95
N ASN A 3 -11.00 -19.49 -20.33
CA ASN A 3 -11.76 -20.68 -20.78
C ASN A 3 -12.34 -20.57 -22.20
N ASP A 4 -12.72 -19.35 -22.63
CA ASP A 4 -13.35 -19.10 -23.94
C ASP A 4 -12.34 -18.74 -25.05
N ARG A 5 -11.05 -18.71 -24.72
CA ARG A 5 -9.99 -18.41 -25.69
C ARG A 5 -9.56 -19.65 -26.47
N THR A 6 -9.21 -19.47 -27.71
CA THR A 6 -8.61 -20.52 -28.54
C THR A 6 -7.14 -20.75 -28.14
N ASN A 7 -6.58 -21.92 -28.48
CA ASN A 7 -5.16 -22.21 -28.19
C ASN A 7 -4.22 -21.20 -28.89
N SER A 8 -4.55 -20.73 -30.10
CA SER A 8 -3.76 -19.72 -30.80
C SER A 8 -3.74 -18.39 -30.07
N GLU A 9 -4.89 -17.94 -29.54
CA GLU A 9 -4.98 -16.73 -28.72
C GLU A 9 -4.21 -16.87 -27.39
N LEU A 10 -4.24 -18.06 -26.76
CA LEU A 10 -3.47 -18.29 -25.54
C LEU A 10 -1.96 -18.21 -25.79
N ILE A 11 -1.47 -18.73 -26.93
CA ILE A 11 -0.06 -18.62 -27.32
C ILE A 11 0.33 -17.15 -27.57
N GLU A 12 -0.53 -16.38 -28.21
CA GLU A 12 -0.29 -14.94 -28.44
C GLU A 12 -0.23 -14.17 -27.12
N ILE A 13 -1.16 -14.44 -26.17
CA ILE A 13 -1.17 -13.86 -24.83
C ILE A 13 0.08 -14.28 -24.07
N MET A 14 0.51 -15.53 -24.17
CA MET A 14 1.72 -16.04 -23.53
C MET A 14 2.98 -15.29 -24.01
N ASN A 15 3.08 -14.97 -25.30
CA ASN A 15 4.22 -14.18 -25.81
C ASN A 15 4.29 -12.77 -25.22
N GLN A 16 3.21 -12.31 -24.58
CA GLN A 16 3.11 -11.01 -23.90
C GLN A 16 2.95 -11.17 -22.38
N HIS A 17 3.31 -12.32 -21.82
CA HIS A 17 3.06 -12.65 -20.41
C HIS A 17 3.65 -11.63 -19.40
N SER A 18 4.73 -10.94 -19.77
CA SER A 18 5.36 -9.92 -18.94
C SER A 18 4.45 -8.70 -18.67
N LEU A 19 3.46 -8.44 -19.52
CA LEU A 19 2.49 -7.35 -19.38
C LEU A 19 1.27 -7.75 -18.53
N LEU A 20 1.14 -9.05 -18.22
CA LEU A 20 0.01 -9.56 -17.47
C LEU A 20 0.20 -9.35 -15.95
N THR A 21 -0.93 -9.20 -15.25
CA THR A 21 -0.93 -9.30 -13.79
C THR A 21 -0.50 -10.70 -13.34
N PHE A 22 -0.04 -10.82 -12.10
CA PHE A 22 0.38 -12.12 -11.55
C PHE A 22 -0.75 -13.15 -11.57
N GLU A 23 -1.96 -12.74 -11.23
CA GLU A 23 -3.16 -13.59 -11.29
C GLU A 23 -3.44 -14.07 -12.73
N ALA A 24 -3.32 -13.18 -13.71
CA ALA A 24 -3.49 -13.51 -15.12
C ALA A 24 -2.41 -14.48 -15.61
N GLN A 25 -1.16 -14.32 -15.16
CA GLN A 25 -0.05 -15.26 -15.45
C GLN A 25 -0.32 -16.65 -14.90
N LEU A 26 -0.79 -16.74 -13.64
CA LEU A 26 -1.16 -18.02 -13.02
C LEU A 26 -2.31 -18.70 -13.75
N SER A 27 -3.38 -17.96 -14.07
CA SER A 27 -4.53 -18.48 -14.80
C SER A 27 -4.17 -18.92 -16.22
N LEU A 28 -3.25 -18.20 -16.88
CA LEU A 28 -2.77 -18.54 -18.22
C LEU A 28 -1.96 -19.84 -18.19
N HIS A 29 -1.05 -19.96 -17.23
CA HIS A 29 -0.23 -21.16 -17.03
C HIS A 29 -1.12 -22.40 -16.79
N GLU A 30 -2.07 -22.29 -15.85
CA GLU A 30 -3.02 -23.37 -15.54
C GLU A 30 -3.86 -23.80 -16.75
N GLU A 31 -4.33 -22.86 -17.57
CA GLU A 31 -5.15 -23.15 -18.74
C GLU A 31 -4.32 -23.79 -19.86
N LEU A 32 -3.07 -23.36 -20.08
CA LEU A 32 -2.16 -23.96 -21.06
C LEU A 32 -1.78 -25.39 -20.69
N GLU A 33 -1.49 -25.64 -19.40
CA GLU A 33 -1.22 -27.00 -18.89
C GLU A 33 -2.46 -27.90 -19.02
N LYS A 34 -3.63 -27.43 -18.59
CA LYS A 34 -4.89 -28.17 -18.65
C LYS A 34 -5.26 -28.61 -20.07
N ARG A 35 -4.95 -27.77 -21.06
CA ARG A 35 -5.20 -28.10 -22.49
C ARG A 35 -4.05 -28.85 -23.15
N ALA A 36 -2.97 -29.13 -22.44
CA ALA A 36 -1.75 -29.72 -22.97
C ALA A 36 -1.25 -29.04 -24.26
N VAL A 37 -1.29 -27.72 -24.29
CA VAL A 37 -0.84 -26.92 -25.45
C VAL A 37 0.68 -27.10 -25.57
N VAL A 38 1.13 -27.52 -26.77
CA VAL A 38 2.56 -27.74 -27.03
C VAL A 38 3.22 -26.38 -27.30
N VAL A 39 3.78 -25.78 -26.27
CA VAL A 39 4.46 -24.48 -26.30
C VAL A 39 5.52 -24.45 -25.20
N ASP A 40 6.59 -23.69 -25.40
CA ASP A 40 7.63 -23.50 -24.38
C ASP A 40 7.10 -22.55 -23.30
N LEU A 41 6.88 -23.07 -22.09
CA LEU A 41 6.37 -22.35 -20.92
C LEU A 41 7.49 -21.83 -20.01
N SER A 42 8.77 -22.11 -20.31
CA SER A 42 9.89 -21.86 -19.41
C SER A 42 10.00 -20.42 -18.95
N ASP A 43 9.77 -19.43 -19.83
CA ASP A 43 9.83 -18.00 -19.47
C ASP A 43 8.68 -17.59 -18.56
N LEU A 44 7.46 -18.10 -18.80
CA LEU A 44 6.30 -17.85 -17.95
C LEU A 44 6.49 -18.49 -16.58
N GLU A 45 6.95 -19.73 -16.52
CA GLU A 45 7.25 -20.47 -15.29
C GLU A 45 8.33 -19.76 -14.47
N ASN A 46 9.42 -19.35 -15.11
CA ASN A 46 10.49 -18.58 -14.47
C ASN A 46 9.96 -17.26 -13.87
N THR A 47 9.11 -16.56 -14.61
CA THR A 47 8.48 -15.31 -14.15
C THR A 47 7.59 -15.55 -12.92
N ILE A 48 6.78 -16.61 -12.95
CA ILE A 48 5.92 -17.02 -11.83
C ILE A 48 6.78 -17.43 -10.63
N ALA A 49 7.82 -18.25 -10.85
CA ALA A 49 8.72 -18.72 -9.79
C ALA A 49 9.46 -17.55 -9.12
N HIS A 50 9.94 -16.57 -9.90
CA HIS A 50 10.59 -15.37 -9.39
C HIS A 50 9.63 -14.56 -8.50
N LYS A 51 8.42 -14.29 -8.96
CA LYS A 51 7.42 -13.57 -8.16
C LYS A 51 7.03 -14.31 -6.88
N ARG A 52 6.92 -15.64 -6.93
CA ARG A 52 6.69 -16.46 -5.72
C ARG A 52 7.86 -16.36 -4.74
N ALA A 53 9.09 -16.37 -5.24
CA ALA A 53 10.27 -16.18 -4.39
C ALA A 53 10.28 -14.80 -3.72
N GLU A 54 9.95 -13.73 -4.44
CA GLU A 54 9.82 -12.38 -3.89
C GLU A 54 8.70 -12.30 -2.83
N ILE A 55 7.55 -12.98 -3.04
CA ILE A 55 6.46 -13.06 -2.05
C ILE A 55 6.96 -13.78 -0.79
N ASN A 56 7.62 -14.93 -0.94
CA ASN A 56 8.14 -15.70 0.18
C ASN A 56 9.24 -14.95 0.96
N ASN A 57 10.01 -14.11 0.28
CA ASN A 57 11.01 -13.24 0.90
C ASN A 57 10.38 -11.99 1.53
N LEU A 58 9.09 -11.76 1.35
CA LEU A 58 8.35 -10.57 1.81
C LEU A 58 8.79 -9.27 1.11
N ASP A 59 9.39 -9.35 -0.08
CA ASP A 59 9.90 -8.18 -0.81
C ASP A 59 8.81 -7.19 -1.18
N TYR A 60 7.56 -7.65 -1.34
CA TYR A 60 6.40 -6.81 -1.63
C TYR A 60 5.84 -6.05 -0.41
N LEU A 61 6.42 -6.22 0.80
CA LEU A 61 6.11 -5.31 1.91
C LEU A 61 6.50 -3.85 1.60
N LYS A 62 7.40 -3.64 0.66
CA LYS A 62 7.74 -2.30 0.14
C LYS A 62 6.54 -1.54 -0.43
N ASP A 63 5.54 -2.25 -0.96
CA ASP A 63 4.32 -1.65 -1.51
C ASP A 63 3.40 -1.10 -0.42
N PHE A 64 3.54 -1.61 0.80
CA PHE A 64 2.93 -1.06 2.02
C PHE A 64 3.81 0.01 2.69
N GLY A 65 5.01 0.25 2.16
CA GLY A 65 5.99 1.16 2.73
C GLY A 65 6.85 0.56 3.85
N PHE A 66 6.94 -0.76 3.90
CA PHE A 66 7.73 -1.49 4.91
C PHE A 66 8.79 -2.37 4.25
N ARG A 67 9.73 -2.84 5.04
CA ARG A 67 10.69 -3.86 4.65
C ARG A 67 10.75 -4.93 5.72
N ALA A 68 11.01 -6.15 5.30
CA ALA A 68 11.28 -7.27 6.18
C ALA A 68 12.77 -7.60 6.11
N ASP A 69 13.40 -7.65 7.27
CA ASP A 69 14.77 -8.11 7.43
C ASP A 69 14.73 -9.48 8.11
N LYS A 70 15.01 -10.55 7.35
CA LYS A 70 15.13 -11.93 7.87
C LYS A 70 16.56 -12.18 8.28
N THR A 71 16.77 -12.49 9.54
CA THR A 71 18.08 -12.84 10.12
C THR A 71 18.04 -14.26 10.71
N ALA A 72 19.19 -14.79 11.09
CA ALA A 72 19.25 -16.07 11.82
C ALA A 72 18.51 -16.04 13.17
N GLU A 73 18.32 -14.86 13.75
CA GLU A 73 17.66 -14.65 15.04
C GLU A 73 16.14 -14.48 14.91
N GLY A 74 15.65 -14.14 13.70
CA GLY A 74 14.22 -13.95 13.45
C GLY A 74 13.89 -12.98 12.32
N LEU A 75 12.68 -12.46 12.36
CA LEU A 75 12.10 -11.54 11.38
C LEU A 75 11.89 -10.16 12.03
N VAL A 76 12.32 -9.11 11.35
CA VAL A 76 12.05 -7.73 11.77
C VAL A 76 11.44 -6.95 10.60
N VAL A 77 10.27 -6.36 10.82
CA VAL A 77 9.56 -5.52 9.84
C VAL A 77 9.58 -4.08 10.31
N THR A 78 10.13 -3.20 9.49
CA THR A 78 10.28 -1.76 9.80
C THR A 78 9.76 -0.88 8.67
N ARG A 79 9.45 0.38 9.00
CA ARG A 79 9.08 1.40 7.99
C ARG A 79 10.28 1.72 7.10
N THR A 80 10.06 1.78 5.77
CA THR A 80 11.13 2.19 4.85
C THR A 80 11.38 3.70 4.96
N THR A 81 12.65 4.11 4.81
CA THR A 81 13.02 5.54 4.76
C THR A 81 12.32 6.28 3.62
N LYS A 82 12.11 5.60 2.48
CA LYS A 82 11.37 6.16 1.35
C LYS A 82 9.93 6.50 1.73
N ALA A 83 9.22 5.59 2.40
CA ALA A 83 7.85 5.83 2.84
C ALA A 83 7.78 6.95 3.88
N LEU A 84 8.70 6.96 4.85
CA LEU A 84 8.80 8.03 5.84
C LEU A 84 9.02 9.39 5.18
N LEU A 85 9.98 9.47 4.24
CA LEU A 85 10.25 10.72 3.52
C LEU A 85 9.05 11.19 2.68
N THR A 86 8.34 10.25 2.04
CA THR A 86 7.12 10.55 1.28
C THR A 86 6.03 11.12 2.18
N ASP A 87 5.81 10.53 3.36
CA ASP A 87 4.82 11.01 4.32
C ASP A 87 5.19 12.41 4.85
N VAL A 88 6.46 12.64 5.19
CA VAL A 88 6.96 13.97 5.61
C VAL A 88 6.78 15.00 4.50
N LEU A 89 7.15 14.67 3.26
CA LEU A 89 7.00 15.57 2.12
C LEU A 89 5.53 15.91 1.87
N ALA A 90 4.64 14.92 1.94
CA ALA A 90 3.19 15.14 1.80
C ALA A 90 2.67 16.13 2.86
N VAL A 91 3.08 15.98 4.13
CA VAL A 91 2.70 16.91 5.21
C VAL A 91 3.21 18.32 4.95
N VAL A 92 4.49 18.47 4.55
CA VAL A 92 5.08 19.79 4.27
C VAL A 92 4.36 20.47 3.10
N VAL A 93 4.15 19.74 1.99
CA VAL A 93 3.44 20.28 0.82
C VAL A 93 1.99 20.61 1.19
N GLY A 94 1.32 19.74 1.93
CA GLY A 94 -0.05 19.96 2.41
C GLY A 94 -0.15 21.22 3.26
N LEU A 95 0.79 21.46 4.17
CA LEU A 95 0.83 22.65 5.01
C LEU A 95 1.01 23.91 4.16
N LEU A 96 1.92 23.90 3.18
CA LEU A 96 2.12 25.06 2.28
C LEU A 96 0.87 25.36 1.46
N VAL A 97 0.23 24.35 0.88
CA VAL A 97 -1.01 24.51 0.11
C VAL A 97 -2.15 24.99 1.00
N PHE A 98 -2.26 24.49 2.23
CA PHE A 98 -3.24 24.92 3.21
C PHE A 98 -3.07 26.41 3.59
N MET A 99 -1.83 26.85 3.84
CA MET A 99 -1.52 28.25 4.13
C MET A 99 -1.86 29.19 2.96
N LEU A 100 -1.59 28.74 1.72
CA LEU A 100 -2.01 29.48 0.53
C LEU A 100 -3.54 29.57 0.43
N GLY A 101 -4.25 28.51 0.79
CA GLY A 101 -5.70 28.50 0.87
C GLY A 101 -6.26 29.48 1.90
N ILE A 102 -5.67 29.53 3.10
CA ILE A 102 -6.01 30.54 4.13
C ILE A 102 -5.82 31.96 3.59
N TYR A 103 -4.66 32.21 2.97
CA TYR A 103 -4.40 33.52 2.34
C TYR A 103 -5.47 33.86 1.28
N GLY A 104 -5.87 32.87 0.43
CA GLY A 104 -6.92 33.00 -0.55
C GLY A 104 -8.29 33.36 0.09
N CYS A 105 -8.66 32.71 1.20
CA CYS A 105 -9.87 33.00 1.95
C CYS A 105 -9.86 34.44 2.52
N ILE A 106 -8.77 34.85 3.15
CA ILE A 106 -8.61 36.19 3.69
C ILE A 106 -8.75 37.21 2.57
N ASN A 107 -8.08 37.03 1.45
CA ASN A 107 -8.12 37.93 0.31
C ASN A 107 -9.53 38.00 -0.30
N LEU A 108 -10.25 36.88 -0.37
CA LEU A 108 -11.64 36.85 -0.83
C LEU A 108 -12.54 37.69 0.10
N VAL A 109 -12.42 37.52 1.43
CA VAL A 109 -13.19 38.28 2.42
C VAL A 109 -12.91 39.78 2.33
N TYR A 110 -11.65 40.19 2.21
CA TYR A 110 -11.27 41.61 2.05
C TYR A 110 -11.89 42.24 0.81
N THR A 111 -12.00 41.51 -0.31
CA THR A 111 -12.60 41.98 -1.54
C THR A 111 -14.10 42.36 -1.32
N PHE A 112 -14.83 41.53 -0.56
CA PHE A 112 -16.24 41.82 -0.26
C PHE A 112 -16.40 42.98 0.74
N ILE A 113 -15.50 43.14 1.70
CA ILE A 113 -15.53 44.20 2.70
C ILE A 113 -15.22 45.56 2.07
N ASN A 114 -14.20 45.58 1.18
CA ASN A 114 -13.75 46.85 0.56
C ASN A 114 -14.67 47.33 -0.59
N GLY A 115 -15.56 46.47 -1.07
CA GLY A 115 -16.45 46.79 -2.19
C GLY A 115 -15.70 46.95 -3.52
N ASP A 116 -14.59 46.23 -3.71
CA ASP A 116 -13.82 46.26 -4.94
C ASP A 116 -14.69 45.86 -6.14
N GLU A 117 -14.49 46.46 -7.31
CA GLU A 117 -15.12 46.02 -8.55
C GLU A 117 -14.74 44.59 -8.86
N LEU A 118 -15.76 43.70 -8.86
CA LEU A 118 -15.54 42.25 -9.05
C LEU A 118 -15.64 41.92 -10.54
N ASP A 119 -14.45 41.76 -11.17
CA ASP A 119 -14.38 41.07 -12.44
C ASP A 119 -14.51 39.55 -12.23
N VAL A 120 -15.21 38.89 -13.15
CA VAL A 120 -15.50 37.43 -13.08
C VAL A 120 -14.21 36.59 -12.99
N PHE A 121 -13.17 36.97 -13.71
CA PHE A 121 -11.90 36.25 -13.68
C PHE A 121 -11.18 36.40 -12.35
N THR A 122 -11.17 37.61 -11.80
CA THR A 122 -10.58 37.90 -10.47
C THR A 122 -11.32 37.15 -9.38
N LEU A 123 -12.65 37.10 -9.45
CA LEU A 123 -13.46 36.35 -8.51
C LEU A 123 -13.21 34.86 -8.60
N ALA A 124 -13.18 34.29 -9.82
CA ALA A 124 -12.89 32.87 -10.04
C ALA A 124 -11.50 32.48 -9.51
N TYR A 125 -10.48 33.33 -9.76
CA TYR A 125 -9.13 33.12 -9.23
C TYR A 125 -9.10 33.09 -7.70
N LYS A 126 -9.79 34.05 -7.04
CA LYS A 126 -9.85 34.12 -5.57
C LYS A 126 -10.58 32.91 -4.97
N PHE A 127 -11.65 32.43 -5.60
CA PHE A 127 -12.31 31.18 -5.20
C PHE A 127 -11.41 29.98 -5.40
N ALA A 128 -10.68 29.89 -6.50
CA ALA A 128 -9.73 28.81 -6.74
C ALA A 128 -8.62 28.80 -5.67
N MET A 129 -8.11 29.98 -5.30
CA MET A 129 -7.13 30.10 -4.22
C MET A 129 -7.71 29.68 -2.86
N ALA A 130 -8.94 30.08 -2.54
CA ALA A 130 -9.61 29.65 -1.31
C ALA A 130 -9.87 28.14 -1.28
N ALA A 131 -10.19 27.52 -2.43
CA ALA A 131 -10.38 26.08 -2.55
C ALA A 131 -9.11 25.26 -2.22
N LEU A 132 -7.90 25.85 -2.28
CA LEU A 132 -6.65 25.21 -1.87
C LEU A 132 -6.67 24.79 -0.40
N ILE A 133 -7.52 25.39 0.45
CA ILE A 133 -7.66 24.96 1.85
C ILE A 133 -8.16 23.51 1.93
N TYR A 134 -9.09 23.13 1.07
CA TYR A 134 -9.61 21.76 1.01
C TYR A 134 -8.54 20.77 0.48
N ILE A 135 -7.83 21.18 -0.57
CA ILE A 135 -6.73 20.39 -1.13
C ILE A 135 -5.63 20.21 -0.09
N GLY A 136 -5.20 21.28 0.56
CA GLY A 136 -4.18 21.22 1.62
C GLY A 136 -4.62 20.31 2.77
N PHE A 137 -5.90 20.37 3.17
CA PHE A 137 -6.43 19.51 4.22
C PHE A 137 -6.38 18.03 3.85
N SER A 138 -6.62 17.67 2.60
CA SER A 138 -6.56 16.27 2.16
C SER A 138 -5.17 15.63 2.33
N PHE A 139 -4.09 16.43 2.29
CA PHE A 139 -2.72 15.95 2.54
C PHE A 139 -2.43 15.63 4.03
N PHE A 140 -3.27 16.11 4.97
CA PHE A 140 -3.10 15.78 6.39
C PHE A 140 -3.35 14.29 6.72
N SER A 141 -3.94 13.52 5.80
CA SER A 141 -3.99 12.06 5.94
C SER A 141 -2.59 11.43 6.01
N GLY A 142 -1.58 12.06 5.39
CA GLY A 142 -0.17 11.70 5.54
C GLY A 142 0.36 11.92 6.96
N LEU A 143 -0.15 12.91 7.67
CA LEU A 143 0.22 13.20 9.05
C LEU A 143 -0.16 12.04 9.99
N GLN A 144 -1.38 11.50 9.84
CA GLN A 144 -1.83 10.35 10.63
C GLN A 144 -0.90 9.15 10.38
N ARG A 145 -0.60 8.83 9.12
CA ARG A 145 0.33 7.74 8.80
C ARG A 145 1.74 7.98 9.34
N LEU A 146 2.21 9.23 9.28
CA LEU A 146 3.50 9.60 9.85
C LEU A 146 3.53 9.35 11.36
N PHE A 147 2.47 9.73 12.08
CA PHE A 147 2.37 9.49 13.52
C PHE A 147 2.22 8.00 13.85
N ASP A 148 1.33 7.28 13.17
CA ASP A 148 1.02 5.87 13.45
C ASP A 148 2.23 4.97 13.21
N PHE A 149 3.05 5.28 12.19
CA PHE A 149 4.16 4.42 11.78
C PHE A 149 5.55 4.98 12.10
N TYR A 150 5.65 6.12 12.78
CA TYR A 150 6.94 6.61 13.27
C TYR A 150 7.45 5.76 14.44
N GLY A 151 8.57 5.08 14.21
CA GLY A 151 9.12 4.13 15.17
C GLY A 151 8.43 2.77 15.18
N PHE A 152 7.60 2.48 14.15
CA PHE A 152 6.99 1.17 13.98
C PHE A 152 8.06 0.08 13.78
N GLU A 153 7.92 -0.99 14.55
CA GLU A 153 8.71 -2.20 14.42
C GLU A 153 7.84 -3.40 14.82
N LEU A 154 7.73 -4.37 13.94
CA LEU A 154 7.14 -5.66 14.22
C LEU A 154 8.26 -6.69 14.14
N SER A 155 8.59 -7.31 15.26
CA SER A 155 9.68 -8.26 15.33
C SER A 155 9.22 -9.59 15.89
N LYS A 156 9.80 -10.68 15.35
CA LYS A 156 9.73 -12.01 15.92
C LYS A 156 11.15 -12.50 16.12
N ILE A 157 11.58 -12.57 17.38
CA ILE A 157 12.92 -12.98 17.78
C ILE A 157 12.78 -14.10 18.81
N ASN A 158 13.44 -15.23 18.59
CA ASN A 158 13.41 -16.40 19.48
C ASN A 158 11.99 -16.85 19.87
N GLY A 159 11.06 -16.78 18.89
CA GLY A 159 9.65 -17.16 19.10
C GLY A 159 8.80 -16.12 19.86
N SER A 160 9.37 -15.02 20.30
CA SER A 160 8.64 -13.91 20.92
C SER A 160 8.29 -12.86 19.86
N ILE A 161 7.02 -12.51 19.76
CA ILE A 161 6.54 -11.49 18.82
C ILE A 161 6.34 -10.19 19.59
N THR A 162 6.93 -9.12 19.09
CA THR A 162 6.83 -7.78 19.67
C THR A 162 6.37 -6.79 18.62
N LEU A 163 5.38 -5.97 18.98
CA LEU A 163 4.90 -4.87 18.16
C LEU A 163 5.23 -3.56 18.86
N LYS A 164 6.07 -2.74 18.25
CA LYS A 164 6.25 -1.33 18.60
C LYS A 164 5.40 -0.48 17.68
N LYS A 165 4.43 0.20 18.22
CA LYS A 165 3.53 1.10 17.51
C LYS A 165 3.18 2.28 18.40
N ARG A 166 2.83 3.41 17.79
CA ARG A 166 2.23 4.50 18.56
C ARG A 166 0.77 4.21 18.82
N PHE A 167 0.43 4.26 20.12
CA PHE A 167 -0.93 4.31 20.59
C PHE A 167 -1.16 5.74 21.09
N ASP A 168 -2.03 6.47 20.44
CA ASP A 168 -2.18 7.92 20.60
C ASP A 168 -0.86 8.67 20.34
N VAL A 169 -0.22 9.18 21.40
CA VAL A 169 1.04 9.96 21.30
C VAL A 169 2.26 9.15 21.73
N LYS A 170 2.07 8.07 22.50
CA LYS A 170 3.18 7.30 23.09
C LYS A 170 3.55 6.12 22.20
N LEU A 171 4.87 5.92 22.03
CA LEU A 171 5.39 4.70 21.43
C LEU A 171 5.35 3.61 22.50
N GLU A 172 4.56 2.58 22.28
CA GLU A 172 4.43 1.45 23.19
C GLU A 172 4.96 0.18 22.51
N GLU A 173 5.48 -0.70 23.33
CA GLU A 173 5.94 -2.03 22.94
C GLU A 173 5.05 -3.06 23.60
N ILE A 174 4.33 -3.83 22.79
CA ILE A 174 3.45 -4.89 23.26
C ILE A 174 3.92 -6.24 22.77
N LYS A 175 3.84 -7.24 23.64
CA LYS A 175 4.04 -8.64 23.25
C LYS A 175 2.76 -9.19 22.67
N VAL A 176 2.87 -9.83 21.53
CA VAL A 176 1.77 -10.42 20.80
C VAL A 176 1.89 -11.94 20.85
N ASN A 177 0.79 -12.62 21.18
CA ASN A 177 0.78 -14.07 21.09
C ASN A 177 0.52 -14.51 19.63
N PRO A 178 1.12 -15.61 19.18
CA PRO A 178 0.84 -16.14 17.83
C PRO A 178 -0.64 -16.42 17.57
N SER A 179 -1.43 -16.70 18.62
CA SER A 179 -2.89 -16.88 18.56
C SER A 179 -3.64 -15.60 18.22
N ASP A 180 -3.07 -14.45 18.52
CA ASP A 180 -3.70 -13.14 18.31
C ASP A 180 -3.46 -12.58 16.90
N ILE A 181 -2.72 -13.33 16.08
CA ILE A 181 -2.49 -12.98 14.66
C ILE A 181 -3.63 -13.52 13.81
N HIS A 182 -4.39 -12.64 13.21
CA HIS A 182 -5.52 -12.99 12.38
C HIS A 182 -5.42 -12.37 10.99
N LEU A 183 -5.88 -13.14 9.99
CA LEU A 183 -6.14 -12.63 8.66
C LEU A 183 -7.65 -12.49 8.52
N ASP A 184 -8.09 -11.27 8.32
CA ASP A 184 -9.49 -10.94 8.12
C ASP A 184 -9.72 -10.61 6.64
N VAL A 185 -10.77 -11.18 6.07
CA VAL A 185 -11.14 -10.99 4.66
C VAL A 185 -12.48 -10.29 4.62
N ASP A 186 -12.47 -9.08 4.07
CA ASP A 186 -13.69 -8.31 3.83
C ASP A 186 -13.78 -8.02 2.33
N GLU A 187 -14.74 -8.68 1.66
CA GLU A 187 -14.84 -8.71 0.19
C GLU A 187 -13.52 -9.15 -0.46
N ASP A 188 -12.84 -8.24 -1.19
CA ASP A 188 -11.56 -8.47 -1.87
C ASP A 188 -10.35 -7.96 -1.08
N VAL A 189 -10.56 -7.45 0.12
CA VAL A 189 -9.52 -6.84 0.97
C VAL A 189 -9.07 -7.82 2.04
N LEU A 190 -7.77 -8.11 2.08
CA LEU A 190 -7.17 -8.91 3.14
C LEU A 190 -6.46 -8.00 4.13
N SER A 191 -6.80 -8.14 5.41
CA SER A 191 -6.19 -7.39 6.50
C SER A 191 -5.44 -8.32 7.45
N LEU A 192 -4.21 -7.96 7.82
CA LEU A 192 -3.46 -8.60 8.88
C LEU A 192 -3.70 -7.84 10.19
N LYS A 193 -4.27 -8.55 11.17
CA LYS A 193 -4.58 -8.04 12.51
C LYS A 193 -3.70 -8.70 13.55
N LEU A 194 -3.27 -7.90 14.53
CA LEU A 194 -2.61 -8.36 15.74
C LEU A 194 -3.49 -7.97 16.94
N GLY A 195 -4.20 -8.95 17.50
CA GLY A 195 -5.29 -8.69 18.42
C GLY A 195 -6.43 -7.91 17.76
N HIS A 196 -6.72 -6.73 18.28
CA HIS A 196 -7.74 -5.82 17.73
C HIS A 196 -7.20 -4.82 16.71
N ASP A 197 -5.86 -4.70 16.59
CA ASP A 197 -5.22 -3.71 15.73
C ASP A 197 -5.02 -4.24 14.30
N THR A 198 -5.53 -3.53 13.30
CA THR A 198 -5.19 -3.77 11.89
C THR A 198 -3.83 -3.14 11.60
N ILE A 199 -2.87 -3.97 11.18
CA ILE A 199 -1.50 -3.53 10.90
C ILE A 199 -1.28 -3.29 9.42
N PHE A 200 -1.73 -4.22 8.58
CA PHE A 200 -1.61 -4.11 7.13
C PHE A 200 -2.94 -4.47 6.47
N THR A 201 -3.23 -3.76 5.37
CA THR A 201 -4.42 -4.01 4.56
C THR A 201 -4.02 -4.05 3.09
N SER A 202 -4.37 -5.11 2.38
CA SER A 202 -4.12 -5.22 0.93
C SER A 202 -5.08 -4.32 0.17
N ASN A 203 -4.66 -3.85 -1.02
CA ASN A 203 -5.61 -3.26 -1.96
C ASN A 203 -6.52 -4.37 -2.52
N GLY A 204 -7.81 -4.10 -2.64
CA GLY A 204 -8.77 -5.03 -3.20
C GLY A 204 -8.33 -5.54 -4.58
N GLY A 205 -8.39 -6.85 -4.79
CA GLY A 205 -7.99 -7.50 -6.04
C GLY A 205 -6.47 -7.60 -6.29
N ASN A 206 -5.60 -7.14 -5.38
CA ASN A 206 -4.15 -7.29 -5.54
C ASN A 206 -3.67 -8.62 -4.91
N LEU A 207 -3.61 -9.65 -5.76
CA LEU A 207 -3.21 -11.00 -5.33
C LEU A 207 -1.82 -11.03 -4.70
N ILE A 208 -0.84 -10.29 -5.23
CA ILE A 208 0.54 -10.26 -4.70
C ILE A 208 0.55 -9.73 -3.26
N GLN A 209 -0.15 -8.61 -3.01
CA GLN A 209 -0.25 -8.05 -1.66
C GLN A 209 -0.93 -9.04 -0.70
N SER A 210 -2.02 -9.67 -1.12
CA SER A 210 -2.74 -10.65 -0.31
C SER A 210 -1.87 -11.86 0.02
N LEU A 211 -1.11 -12.39 -0.96
CA LEU A 211 -0.19 -13.50 -0.73
C LEU A 211 0.98 -13.10 0.19
N THR A 212 1.50 -11.88 0.04
CA THR A 212 2.56 -11.36 0.92
C THR A 212 2.09 -11.26 2.37
N LEU A 213 0.85 -10.80 2.62
CA LEU A 213 0.30 -10.75 3.97
C LEU A 213 0.05 -12.15 4.55
N LYS A 214 -0.36 -13.12 3.72
CA LYS A 214 -0.51 -14.52 4.13
C LYS A 214 0.85 -15.12 4.53
N GLU A 215 1.90 -14.87 3.74
CA GLU A 215 3.24 -15.36 4.07
C GLU A 215 3.81 -14.67 5.31
N LEU A 216 3.60 -13.35 5.48
CA LEU A 216 3.99 -12.64 6.69
C LEU A 216 3.29 -13.24 7.93
N ALA A 217 1.98 -13.49 7.85
CA ALA A 217 1.23 -14.09 8.95
C ALA A 217 1.75 -15.51 9.29
N LYS A 218 2.10 -16.29 8.28
CA LYS A 218 2.68 -17.63 8.44
C LYS A 218 4.04 -17.57 9.13
N GLU A 219 4.94 -16.67 8.68
CA GLU A 219 6.26 -16.46 9.28
C GLU A 219 6.16 -16.00 10.75
N LEU A 220 5.20 -15.15 11.07
CA LEU A 220 4.96 -14.71 12.43
C LEU A 220 4.45 -15.85 13.33
N LYS A 221 3.65 -16.78 12.80
CA LYS A 221 3.09 -17.91 13.55
C LYS A 221 4.03 -19.11 13.67
N ALA A 222 4.93 -19.33 12.70
CA ALA A 222 5.87 -20.44 12.70
C ALA A 222 6.84 -20.39 13.86
#